data_a42d9bb6736b7e765fd3fac71ddfbda1
#
_entry.id   a42d9bb6736b7e765fd3fac71ddfbda1
#
_cell.length_a   1.000
_cell.length_b   1.000
_cell.length_c   1.000
_cell.angle_alpha   90.00
_cell.angle_beta   90.00
_cell.angle_gamma   90.00
#
_symmetry.space_group_name_H-M   'P 1'
#
loop_
_entity.id
_entity.type
_entity.pdbx_description
1 polymer ?
#
loop_
_entity_poly.entity_id
_entity_poly.type
_entity_poly.pdbx_seq_one_letter_code
_entity_poly.pdbx_strand_id
1 'polypeptide(L)'
;SGEHYMEHFHHAGGVPKLMAQLGELIDLDARTITGQTLREVVANAEDVPGQDAIRSKANPIKSEGAMAILHGNLAPRGAVIKQSAASPKLLQHTGRAVVFESVEDMTLRVDDPALDVTADDVLVLRNAGPKGAPGMPEAGYLPIPKKLARTGVKDMVRISDARMSGT
;
A
#
# COMPACT_ATOMS: atom_id res chain seq x y z
N SER A 1 6.21 7.14 -6.07
CA SER A 1 7.65 7.18 -5.79
C SER A 1 7.96 8.47 -5.04
N GLY A 2 8.90 8.42 -4.10
CA GLY A 2 9.35 9.57 -3.34
C GLY A 2 10.46 10.33 -4.08
N GLU A 3 10.86 11.47 -3.52
CA GLU A 3 11.96 12.31 -4.03
C GLU A 3 13.33 11.78 -3.60
N HIS A 4 13.37 10.88 -2.61
CA HIS A 4 14.59 10.35 -2.01
C HIS A 4 14.79 8.87 -2.35
N TYR A 5 16.06 8.49 -2.56
CA TYR A 5 16.49 7.08 -2.65
C TYR A 5 16.73 6.49 -1.25
N MET A 6 16.83 5.17 -1.15
CA MET A 6 17.16 4.49 0.11
C MET A 6 18.51 4.90 0.67
N GLU A 7 19.45 5.27 -0.19
CA GLU A 7 20.75 5.83 0.20
C GLU A 7 20.59 7.16 0.96
N HIS A 8 19.73 8.06 0.48
CA HIS A 8 19.41 9.31 1.18
C HIS A 8 18.80 9.04 2.55
N PHE A 9 17.89 8.06 2.63
CA PHE A 9 17.30 7.65 3.90
C PHE A 9 18.37 7.10 4.87
N HIS A 10 19.31 6.29 4.37
CA HIS A 10 20.42 5.77 5.18
C HIS A 10 21.29 6.91 5.73
N HIS A 11 21.72 7.83 4.87
CA HIS A 11 22.54 8.98 5.25
C HIS A 11 21.81 9.98 6.15
N ALA A 12 20.49 10.02 6.13
CA ALA A 12 19.67 10.82 7.05
C ALA A 12 19.55 10.21 8.47
N GLY A 13 20.21 9.09 8.74
CA GLY A 13 20.18 8.37 10.02
C GLY A 13 19.37 7.08 10.01
N GLY A 14 18.73 6.74 8.89
CA GLY A 14 18.07 5.45 8.65
C GLY A 14 16.95 5.11 9.63
N VAL A 15 16.76 3.81 9.83
CA VAL A 15 15.67 3.29 10.71
C VAL A 15 15.81 3.77 12.16
N PRO A 16 16.98 3.82 12.79
CA PRO A 16 17.10 4.34 14.17
C PRO A 16 16.60 5.78 14.28
N LYS A 17 16.94 6.64 13.33
CA LYS A 17 16.48 8.03 13.31
C LYS A 17 14.97 8.14 13.09
N LEU A 18 14.41 7.34 12.17
CA LEU A 18 12.96 7.27 11.97
C LEU A 18 12.23 6.86 13.26
N MET A 19 12.72 5.81 13.93
CA MET A 19 12.15 5.34 15.21
C MET A 19 12.26 6.42 16.30
N ALA A 20 13.37 7.16 16.36
CA ALA A 20 13.53 8.28 17.27
C ALA A 20 12.49 9.38 17.02
N GLN A 21 12.14 9.67 15.74
CA GLN A 21 11.08 10.62 15.40
C GLN A 21 9.67 10.12 15.78
N LEU A 22 9.42 8.83 15.72
CA LEU A 22 8.16 8.23 16.15
C LEU A 22 7.99 8.28 17.68
N GLY A 23 9.08 8.12 18.44
CA GLY A 23 9.07 8.26 19.90
C GLY A 23 8.01 7.37 20.55
N GLU A 24 7.17 7.99 21.37
CA GLU A 24 6.10 7.30 22.12
C GLU A 24 4.99 6.65 21.26
N LEU A 25 5.04 6.79 19.94
CA LEU A 25 4.12 6.09 19.03
C LEU A 25 4.50 4.63 18.83
N ILE A 26 5.67 4.20 19.29
CA ILE A 26 6.14 2.82 19.24
C ILE A 26 6.51 2.35 20.66
N ASP A 27 6.48 1.04 20.87
CA ASP A 27 6.93 0.45 22.13
C ASP A 27 8.47 0.51 22.24
N LEU A 28 8.96 1.53 22.91
CA LEU A 28 10.40 1.74 23.09
C LEU A 28 11.05 0.72 24.03
N ASP A 29 10.29 0.00 24.83
CA ASP A 29 10.81 -1.02 25.75
C ASP A 29 10.88 -2.42 25.11
N ALA A 30 10.35 -2.56 23.89
CA ALA A 30 10.48 -3.77 23.09
C ALA A 30 11.95 -4.12 22.83
N ARG A 31 12.30 -5.42 23.03
CA ARG A 31 13.65 -5.92 22.79
C ARG A 31 13.90 -6.24 21.32
N THR A 32 15.05 -5.84 20.85
CA THR A 32 15.54 -6.18 19.50
C THR A 32 16.30 -7.52 19.51
N ILE A 33 16.64 -8.03 18.34
CA ILE A 33 17.44 -9.25 18.18
C ILE A 33 18.86 -9.14 18.78
N THR A 34 19.37 -7.91 18.92
CA THR A 34 20.68 -7.65 19.57
C THR A 34 20.60 -7.69 21.09
N GLY A 35 19.41 -7.85 21.67
CA GLY A 35 19.16 -7.81 23.11
C GLY A 35 18.98 -6.39 23.68
N GLN A 36 19.27 -5.36 22.93
CA GLN A 36 18.99 -3.97 23.30
C GLN A 36 17.48 -3.68 23.20
N THR A 37 17.01 -2.74 24.00
CA THR A 37 15.67 -2.15 23.81
C THR A 37 15.67 -1.18 22.64
N LEU A 38 14.50 -0.90 22.05
CA LEU A 38 14.38 0.17 21.06
C LEU A 38 14.78 1.52 21.63
N ARG A 39 14.53 1.77 22.90
CA ARG A 39 14.97 2.97 23.63
C ARG A 39 16.48 3.15 23.56
N GLU A 40 17.25 2.09 23.80
CA GLU A 40 18.71 2.11 23.68
C GLU A 40 19.18 2.34 22.24
N VAL A 41 18.49 1.75 21.27
CA VAL A 41 18.78 1.94 19.84
C VAL A 41 18.54 3.38 19.39
N VAL A 42 17.39 3.97 19.75
CA VAL A 42 17.06 5.34 19.34
C VAL A 42 17.85 6.40 20.08
N ALA A 43 18.32 6.11 21.31
CA ALA A 43 19.18 7.02 22.05
C ALA A 43 20.52 7.30 21.34
N ASN A 44 20.98 6.38 20.51
CA ASN A 44 22.22 6.50 19.71
C ASN A 44 21.95 6.97 18.28
N ALA A 45 20.70 7.36 17.95
CA ALA A 45 20.36 7.84 16.62
C ALA A 45 20.97 9.23 16.36
N GLU A 46 21.80 9.33 15.36
CA GLU A 46 22.48 10.56 15.00
C GLU A 46 21.51 11.61 14.41
N ASP A 47 21.72 12.86 14.76
CA ASP A 47 21.12 14.00 14.08
C ASP A 47 22.00 14.41 12.89
N VAL A 48 21.43 14.37 11.70
CA VAL A 48 22.10 14.78 10.48
C VAL A 48 21.57 16.15 10.06
N PRO A 49 22.34 17.23 10.22
CA PRO A 49 21.92 18.56 9.84
C PRO A 49 21.64 18.70 8.34
N GLY A 50 20.58 19.42 7.97
CA GLY A 50 20.26 19.75 6.59
C GLY A 50 19.63 18.62 5.76
N GLN A 51 19.38 17.44 6.34
CA GLN A 51 18.64 16.37 5.67
C GLN A 51 17.13 16.64 5.74
N ASP A 52 16.39 16.19 4.73
CA ASP A 52 14.92 16.30 4.63
C ASP A 52 14.24 14.98 4.27
N ALA A 53 15.01 13.89 4.17
CA ALA A 53 14.51 12.56 3.91
C ALA A 53 13.74 11.96 5.09
N ILE A 54 14.15 12.28 6.34
CA ILE A 54 13.45 11.92 7.58
C ILE A 54 12.98 13.19 8.25
N ARG A 55 11.71 13.49 8.08
CA ARG A 55 11.09 14.68 8.66
C ARG A 55 10.80 14.51 10.15
N SER A 56 10.78 15.62 10.86
CA SER A 56 10.37 15.61 12.26
C SER A 56 8.87 15.32 12.39
N LYS A 57 8.47 14.74 13.53
CA LYS A 57 7.06 14.52 13.88
C LYS A 57 6.22 15.81 13.85
N ALA A 58 6.84 16.96 14.13
CA ALA A 58 6.17 18.26 14.09
C ALA A 58 5.95 18.79 12.66
N ASN A 59 6.70 18.27 11.68
CA ASN A 59 6.59 18.67 10.26
C ASN A 59 6.60 17.44 9.35
N PRO A 60 5.59 16.55 9.43
CA PRO A 60 5.54 15.34 8.64
C PRO A 60 5.21 15.64 7.18
N ILE A 61 5.54 14.71 6.26
CA ILE A 61 5.13 14.79 4.85
C ILE A 61 3.60 14.72 4.73
N LYS A 62 2.96 13.92 5.58
CA LYS A 62 1.50 13.80 5.71
C LYS A 62 1.15 13.68 7.19
N SER A 63 0.00 14.22 7.57
CA SER A 63 -0.53 14.13 8.95
C SER A 63 -0.89 12.70 9.36
N GLU A 64 -1.18 11.84 8.39
CA GLU A 64 -1.59 10.46 8.59
C GLU A 64 -0.65 9.49 7.88
N GLY A 65 -0.65 8.23 8.33
CA GLY A 65 0.14 7.17 7.71
C GLY A 65 -0.27 6.89 6.25
N ALA A 66 0.66 6.37 5.45
CA ALA A 66 0.42 6.03 4.05
C ALA A 66 -0.51 4.83 3.85
N MET A 67 -0.62 3.97 4.88
CA MET A 67 -1.45 2.77 4.91
C MET A 67 -2.64 3.00 5.83
N ALA A 68 -3.84 2.58 5.40
CA ALA A 68 -5.03 2.57 6.26
C ALA A 68 -5.62 1.17 6.33
N ILE A 69 -6.15 0.83 7.51
CA ILE A 69 -6.95 -0.37 7.72
C ILE A 69 -8.42 0.04 7.64
N LEU A 70 -9.12 -0.55 6.69
CA LEU A 70 -10.53 -0.27 6.42
C LEU A 70 -11.40 -1.38 7.00
N HIS A 71 -12.56 -1.02 7.53
CA HIS A 71 -13.57 -1.96 7.99
C HIS A 71 -14.90 -1.64 7.35
N GLY A 72 -15.66 -2.67 7.00
CA GLY A 72 -16.97 -2.53 6.40
C GLY A 72 -17.63 -3.89 6.17
N ASN A 73 -18.83 -3.88 5.62
CA ASN A 73 -19.59 -5.10 5.35
C ASN A 73 -18.92 -6.05 4.36
N LEU A 74 -18.14 -5.51 3.41
CA LEU A 74 -17.35 -6.32 2.47
C LEU A 74 -16.15 -6.97 3.15
N ALA A 75 -15.50 -6.27 4.07
CA ALA A 75 -14.30 -6.73 4.76
C ALA A 75 -14.41 -6.47 6.27
N PRO A 76 -15.28 -7.20 7.01
CA PRO A 76 -15.54 -6.95 8.42
C PRO A 76 -14.32 -7.20 9.32
N ARG A 77 -13.38 -8.04 8.88
CA ARG A 77 -12.12 -8.30 9.57
C ARG A 77 -10.99 -7.38 9.16
N GLY A 78 -11.24 -6.46 8.26
CA GLY A 78 -10.31 -5.47 7.78
C GLY A 78 -9.81 -5.70 6.36
N ALA A 79 -9.49 -4.60 5.70
CA ALA A 79 -8.78 -4.53 4.43
C ALA A 79 -7.71 -3.46 4.53
N VAL A 80 -6.70 -3.52 3.67
CA VAL A 80 -5.58 -2.58 3.66
C VAL A 80 -5.60 -1.77 2.37
N ILE A 81 -5.46 -0.46 2.50
CA ILE A 81 -5.22 0.43 1.37
C ILE A 81 -3.95 1.24 1.59
N LYS A 82 -3.14 1.39 0.55
CA LYS A 82 -2.06 2.36 0.50
C LYS A 82 -2.63 3.69 -0.02
N GLN A 83 -3.13 4.54 0.88
CA GLN A 83 -3.76 5.81 0.53
C GLN A 83 -2.86 6.71 -0.32
N SER A 84 -1.54 6.68 -0.07
CA SER A 84 -0.57 7.48 -0.83
C SER A 84 -0.45 7.10 -2.31
N ALA A 85 -0.94 5.93 -2.70
CA ALA A 85 -0.94 5.45 -4.08
C ALA A 85 -2.34 5.53 -4.73
N ALA A 86 -3.38 5.84 -3.96
CA ALA A 86 -4.74 5.95 -4.47
C ALA A 86 -5.01 7.34 -5.05
N SER A 87 -5.75 7.40 -6.14
CA SER A 87 -6.29 8.65 -6.66
C SER A 87 -7.30 9.23 -5.67
N PRO A 88 -7.16 10.48 -5.21
CA PRO A 88 -8.05 11.07 -4.20
C PRO A 88 -9.54 10.98 -4.57
N LYS A 89 -9.89 11.11 -5.86
CA LYS A 89 -11.26 11.01 -6.37
C LYS A 89 -11.88 9.62 -6.18
N LEU A 90 -11.07 8.57 -6.01
CA LEU A 90 -11.52 7.19 -5.82
C LEU A 90 -11.65 6.79 -4.35
N LEU A 91 -11.27 7.66 -3.40
CA LEU A 91 -11.43 7.39 -1.97
C LEU A 91 -12.91 7.41 -1.53
N GLN A 92 -13.78 8.07 -2.30
CA GLN A 92 -15.23 8.00 -2.19
C GLN A 92 -15.78 7.62 -3.56
N HIS A 93 -16.22 6.38 -3.72
CA HIS A 93 -16.60 5.86 -5.02
C HIS A 93 -17.75 4.85 -4.90
N THR A 94 -18.63 4.86 -5.89
CA THR A 94 -19.68 3.87 -6.06
C THR A 94 -19.66 3.41 -7.50
N GLY A 95 -19.63 2.12 -7.73
CA GLY A 95 -19.59 1.54 -9.06
C GLY A 95 -20.11 0.10 -9.05
N ARG A 96 -20.41 -0.43 -10.24
CA ARG A 96 -20.77 -1.82 -10.44
C ARG A 96 -19.53 -2.71 -10.23
N ALA A 97 -19.68 -3.86 -9.57
CA ALA A 97 -18.61 -4.83 -9.42
C ALA A 97 -18.43 -5.67 -10.69
N VAL A 98 -17.24 -5.65 -11.26
CA VAL A 98 -16.80 -6.59 -12.31
C VAL A 98 -15.93 -7.63 -11.63
N VAL A 99 -16.48 -8.83 -11.46
CA VAL A 99 -15.87 -9.89 -10.65
C VAL A 99 -15.12 -10.89 -11.52
N PHE A 100 -13.89 -11.21 -11.12
CA PHE A 100 -13.09 -12.29 -11.62
C PHE A 100 -12.97 -13.35 -10.52
N GLU A 101 -13.32 -14.60 -10.84
CA GLU A 101 -13.40 -15.68 -9.85
C GLU A 101 -12.03 -16.28 -9.50
N SER A 102 -11.04 -16.07 -10.36
CA SER A 102 -9.65 -16.51 -10.13
C SER A 102 -8.66 -15.68 -10.97
N VAL A 103 -7.37 -15.89 -10.75
CA VAL A 103 -6.30 -15.30 -11.56
C VAL A 103 -6.40 -15.75 -13.02
N GLU A 104 -6.77 -17.01 -13.26
CA GLU A 104 -6.96 -17.58 -14.60
C GLU A 104 -8.14 -16.90 -15.30
N ASP A 105 -9.29 -16.78 -14.63
CA ASP A 105 -10.48 -16.09 -15.15
C ASP A 105 -10.15 -14.63 -15.48
N MET A 106 -9.45 -13.94 -14.58
CA MET A 106 -8.99 -12.58 -14.83
C MET A 106 -8.08 -12.50 -16.06
N THR A 107 -7.10 -13.39 -16.17
CA THR A 107 -6.14 -13.38 -17.29
C THR A 107 -6.83 -13.58 -18.64
N LEU A 108 -7.86 -14.41 -18.68
CA LEU A 108 -8.63 -14.64 -19.91
C LEU A 108 -9.53 -13.46 -20.28
N ARG A 109 -10.12 -12.77 -19.29
CA ARG A 109 -11.21 -11.82 -19.51
C ARG A 109 -10.83 -10.36 -19.41
N VAL A 110 -9.81 -9.98 -18.63
CA VAL A 110 -9.52 -8.58 -18.32
C VAL A 110 -9.25 -7.72 -19.56
N ASP A 111 -8.66 -8.31 -20.59
CA ASP A 111 -8.36 -7.66 -21.86
C ASP A 111 -9.28 -8.04 -23.00
N ASP A 112 -10.33 -8.83 -22.75
CA ASP A 112 -11.33 -9.19 -23.75
C ASP A 112 -12.08 -7.92 -24.20
N PRO A 113 -12.10 -7.59 -25.51
CA PRO A 113 -12.88 -6.47 -26.02
C PRO A 113 -14.35 -6.53 -25.67
N ALA A 114 -14.92 -7.73 -25.53
CA ALA A 114 -16.32 -7.96 -25.19
C ALA A 114 -16.61 -7.82 -23.68
N LEU A 115 -15.60 -7.71 -22.82
CA LEU A 115 -15.83 -7.49 -21.39
C LEU A 115 -16.62 -6.19 -21.16
N ASP A 116 -17.81 -6.30 -20.59
CA ASP A 116 -18.61 -5.13 -20.22
C ASP A 116 -18.00 -4.47 -18.97
N VAL A 117 -17.17 -3.44 -19.19
CA VAL A 117 -16.48 -2.68 -18.16
C VAL A 117 -16.29 -1.22 -18.55
N THR A 118 -16.51 -0.33 -17.59
CA THR A 118 -16.33 1.12 -17.69
C THR A 118 -15.29 1.61 -16.66
N ALA A 119 -14.88 2.87 -16.79
CA ALA A 119 -13.93 3.49 -15.84
C ALA A 119 -14.50 3.65 -14.42
N ASP A 120 -15.83 3.66 -14.28
CA ASP A 120 -16.51 3.82 -13.00
C ASP A 120 -16.79 2.48 -12.29
N ASP A 121 -16.51 1.35 -12.94
CA ASP A 121 -16.70 0.04 -12.33
C ASP A 121 -15.61 -0.26 -11.31
N VAL A 122 -15.92 -1.14 -10.35
CA VAL A 122 -15.00 -1.67 -9.34
C VAL A 122 -14.55 -3.06 -9.78
N LEU A 123 -13.26 -3.23 -10.02
CA LEU A 123 -12.71 -4.55 -10.37
C LEU A 123 -12.47 -5.37 -9.10
N VAL A 124 -12.95 -6.61 -9.09
CA VAL A 124 -12.83 -7.52 -7.93
C VAL A 124 -12.21 -8.83 -8.37
N LEU A 125 -11.05 -9.16 -7.80
CA LEU A 125 -10.39 -10.46 -8.00
C LEU A 125 -10.56 -11.31 -6.75
N ARG A 126 -11.18 -12.48 -6.90
CA ARG A 126 -11.43 -13.46 -5.84
C ARG A 126 -10.45 -14.63 -5.92
N ASN A 127 -10.35 -15.34 -4.80
CA ASN A 127 -9.61 -16.61 -4.70
C ASN A 127 -8.13 -16.53 -5.13
N ALA A 128 -7.52 -15.35 -5.07
CA ALA A 128 -6.10 -15.13 -5.32
C ALA A 128 -5.28 -15.06 -4.01
N GLY A 129 -5.95 -15.03 -2.86
CA GLY A 129 -5.33 -14.97 -1.54
C GLY A 129 -4.82 -16.32 -1.03
N PRO A 130 -4.29 -16.38 0.20
CA PRO A 130 -3.61 -17.56 0.76
C PRO A 130 -4.49 -18.81 0.86
N LYS A 131 -5.81 -18.66 0.86
CA LYS A 131 -6.76 -19.78 0.90
C LYS A 131 -7.16 -20.28 -0.49
N GLY A 132 -7.07 -19.43 -1.49
CA GLY A 132 -7.51 -19.73 -2.84
C GLY A 132 -6.36 -20.08 -3.80
N ALA A 133 -5.18 -19.52 -3.55
CA ALA A 133 -4.00 -19.72 -4.40
C ALA A 133 -2.75 -19.97 -3.56
N PRO A 134 -1.95 -21.00 -3.86
CA PRO A 134 -0.70 -21.24 -3.15
C PRO A 134 0.35 -20.19 -3.50
N GLY A 135 1.18 -19.82 -2.52
CA GLY A 135 2.39 -19.03 -2.70
C GLY A 135 2.23 -17.54 -2.85
N MET A 136 1.11 -17.05 -3.20
CA MET A 136 0.67 -15.79 -2.94
C MET A 136 1.29 -14.52 -3.49
N PRO A 137 2.35 -13.88 -3.21
CA PRO A 137 2.19 -12.48 -2.75
C PRO A 137 1.75 -11.48 -3.81
N GLU A 138 2.13 -11.65 -5.04
CA GLU A 138 1.78 -10.73 -6.14
C GLU A 138 0.58 -11.23 -6.98
N ALA A 139 0.00 -12.34 -6.59
CA ALA A 139 -1.10 -12.98 -7.31
C ALA A 139 -2.39 -12.13 -7.35
N GLY A 140 -2.52 -11.17 -6.43
CA GLY A 140 -3.64 -10.25 -6.39
C GLY A 140 -3.53 -9.04 -7.32
N TYR A 141 -2.49 -8.93 -8.14
CA TYR A 141 -2.37 -7.85 -9.10
C TYR A 141 -3.52 -7.89 -10.10
N LEU A 142 -4.24 -6.79 -10.19
CA LEU A 142 -5.41 -6.63 -11.04
C LEU A 142 -5.18 -5.42 -11.95
N PRO A 143 -4.84 -5.64 -13.23
CA PRO A 143 -4.53 -4.55 -14.15
C PRO A 143 -5.79 -3.79 -14.57
N ILE A 144 -5.62 -2.55 -14.97
CA ILE A 144 -6.66 -1.80 -15.68
C ILE A 144 -6.85 -2.44 -17.06
N PRO A 145 -8.09 -2.75 -17.49
CA PRO A 145 -8.34 -3.29 -18.83
C PRO A 145 -7.71 -2.43 -19.92
N LYS A 146 -6.98 -3.04 -20.85
CA LYS A 146 -6.23 -2.31 -21.90
C LYS A 146 -7.11 -1.36 -22.71
N LYS A 147 -8.37 -1.71 -22.96
CA LYS A 147 -9.31 -0.83 -23.68
C LYS A 147 -9.56 0.48 -22.94
N LEU A 148 -9.62 0.46 -21.60
CA LEU A 148 -9.78 1.65 -20.78
C LEU A 148 -8.45 2.41 -20.64
N ALA A 149 -7.34 1.72 -20.47
CA ALA A 149 -6.01 2.34 -20.42
C ALA A 149 -5.70 3.13 -21.70
N ARG A 150 -6.09 2.62 -22.88
CA ARG A 150 -5.94 3.30 -24.16
C ARG A 150 -6.78 4.58 -24.29
N THR A 151 -7.87 4.70 -23.54
CA THR A 151 -8.69 5.93 -23.48
C THR A 151 -8.24 6.90 -22.39
N GLY A 152 -7.11 6.62 -21.73
CA GLY A 152 -6.51 7.50 -20.74
C GLY A 152 -6.92 7.22 -19.29
N VAL A 153 -7.62 6.12 -19.00
CA VAL A 153 -7.91 5.69 -17.62
C VAL A 153 -6.62 5.23 -16.98
N LYS A 154 -6.20 5.93 -15.91
CA LYS A 154 -4.94 5.67 -15.20
C LYS A 154 -5.14 4.96 -13.87
N ASP A 155 -6.36 4.98 -13.33
CA ASP A 155 -6.67 4.37 -12.05
C ASP A 155 -8.15 3.98 -11.96
N MET A 156 -8.43 2.91 -11.22
CA MET A 156 -9.76 2.38 -10.93
C MET A 156 -9.78 1.80 -9.52
N VAL A 157 -10.95 1.69 -8.90
CA VAL A 157 -11.07 0.93 -7.65
C VAL A 157 -10.87 -0.55 -7.94
N ARG A 158 -9.92 -1.16 -7.25
CA ARG A 158 -9.54 -2.57 -7.40
C ARG A 158 -9.49 -3.23 -6.03
N ILE A 159 -10.13 -4.38 -5.92
CA ILE A 159 -10.25 -5.14 -4.67
C ILE A 159 -9.78 -6.56 -4.92
N SER A 160 -8.95 -7.10 -4.03
CA SER A 160 -8.49 -8.49 -4.07
C SER A 160 -8.38 -9.03 -2.66
N ASP A 161 -8.53 -10.34 -2.51
CA ASP A 161 -8.24 -11.07 -1.27
C ASP A 161 -6.76 -11.44 -1.12
N ALA A 162 -5.92 -11.03 -2.08
CA ALA A 162 -4.47 -11.14 -2.05
C ALA A 162 -3.81 -9.76 -1.94
N ARG A 163 -2.49 -9.74 -1.80
CA ARG A 163 -1.72 -8.49 -1.88
C ARG A 163 -1.65 -8.02 -3.33
N MET A 164 -1.78 -6.72 -3.50
CA MET A 164 -1.41 -6.03 -4.73
C MET A 164 -0.15 -5.21 -4.45
N SER A 165 0.97 -5.59 -5.04
CA SER A 165 2.13 -4.73 -5.13
C SER A 165 1.94 -3.87 -6.36
N GLY A 166 1.61 -2.61 -6.14
CA GLY A 166 1.41 -1.65 -7.22
C GLY A 166 2.61 -0.74 -7.31
N THR A 167 3.34 -0.82 -8.35
CA THR A 167 4.31 0.20 -8.76
C THR A 167 3.88 0.83 -10.04
#